data_3f99d804550f1b740151eec7fddb8c82
#
_entry.id   3f99d804550f1b740151eec7fddb8c82
#
_cell.length_a   1.000
_cell.length_b   1.000
_cell.length_c   1.000
_cell.angle_alpha   90.00
_cell.angle_beta   90.00
_cell.angle_gamma   90.00
#
_symmetry.space_group_name_H-M   'P 1'
#
loop_
_entity.id
_entity.type
_entity.pdbx_description
1 polymer ?
#
loop_
_entity_poly.entity_id
_entity_poly.type
_entity_poly.pdbx_seq_one_letter_code
_entity_poly.pdbx_strand_id
1 'polypeptide(L)'
;MTNEWTVEETSTHQDHVIAHVIGASVLGYFVLDESLHILLDIGFIWTIYLDGQMVLLPQTAAVNELEVEATLRSELSRELEQLERDGRTVQGLEHLTPAPVECVITEVNFFACDERRRLVLAGETANLIVETSLGTGQIQVKTA
;
A
#
# COMPACT_ATOMS: atom_id res chain seq x y z
N MET A 1 6.75 -29.47 5.79
CA MET A 1 6.34 -28.15 5.27
C MET A 1 6.34 -27.15 6.42
N THR A 2 7.18 -26.15 6.34
CA THR A 2 7.24 -25.13 7.38
C THR A 2 6.40 -23.93 6.97
N ASN A 3 5.62 -23.39 7.90
CA ASN A 3 4.86 -22.15 7.71
C ASN A 3 5.60 -20.97 8.36
N GLU A 4 6.91 -21.09 8.46
CA GLU A 4 7.71 -20.06 9.10
C GLU A 4 8.01 -18.91 8.12
N TRP A 5 7.78 -17.71 8.58
CA TRP A 5 8.13 -16.51 7.84
C TRP A 5 9.60 -16.19 8.09
N THR A 6 10.33 -15.98 7.01
CA THR A 6 11.73 -15.56 7.07
C THR A 6 11.86 -14.12 6.63
N VAL A 7 12.73 -13.37 7.29
CA VAL A 7 12.99 -11.97 6.96
C VAL A 7 13.67 -11.92 5.59
N GLU A 8 13.16 -11.06 4.70
CA GLU A 8 13.80 -10.79 3.42
C GLU A 8 14.59 -9.50 3.48
N GLU A 9 15.76 -9.51 2.83
CA GLU A 9 16.55 -8.31 2.69
C GLU A 9 15.95 -7.41 1.60
N THR A 10 15.99 -6.10 1.83
CA THR A 10 15.52 -5.13 0.87
C THR A 10 16.64 -4.73 -0.09
N SER A 11 16.25 -4.38 -1.31
CA SER A 11 17.19 -3.83 -2.30
C SER A 11 17.48 -2.36 -1.96
N THR A 12 18.51 -1.81 -2.59
CA THR A 12 18.85 -0.39 -2.45
C THR A 12 17.69 0.50 -2.87
N HIS A 13 17.00 0.13 -3.96
CA HIS A 13 15.83 0.88 -4.41
C HIS A 13 14.70 0.84 -3.37
N GLN A 14 14.42 -0.34 -2.80
CA GLN A 14 13.41 -0.48 -1.75
C GLN A 14 13.77 0.35 -0.53
N ASP A 15 15.04 0.37 -0.13
CA ASP A 15 15.49 1.16 1.01
C ASP A 15 15.24 2.66 0.79
N HIS A 16 15.44 3.15 -0.43
CA HIS A 16 15.15 4.55 -0.78
C HIS A 16 13.66 4.86 -0.67
N VAL A 17 12.81 3.98 -1.18
CA VAL A 17 11.36 4.14 -1.10
C VAL A 17 10.91 4.11 0.36
N ILE A 18 11.41 3.16 1.13
CA ILE A 18 11.06 3.02 2.55
C ILE A 18 11.45 4.30 3.31
N ALA A 19 12.63 4.83 3.06
CA ALA A 19 13.09 6.06 3.73
C ALA A 19 12.14 7.24 3.50
N HIS A 20 11.48 7.29 2.34
CA HIS A 20 10.51 8.34 2.03
C HIS A 20 9.17 8.17 2.74
N VAL A 21 8.77 6.92 3.04
CA VAL A 21 7.47 6.66 3.65
C VAL A 21 7.51 6.64 5.18
N ILE A 22 8.68 6.54 5.79
CA ILE A 22 8.81 6.61 7.24
C ILE A 22 8.32 7.98 7.72
N GLY A 23 7.43 7.98 8.70
CA GLY A 23 6.81 9.19 9.25
C GLY A 23 5.52 9.61 8.55
N ALA A 24 5.18 9.00 7.43
CA ALA A 24 3.92 9.25 6.75
C ALA A 24 2.79 8.43 7.38
N SER A 25 1.57 8.94 7.28
CA SER A 25 0.38 8.20 7.71
C SER A 25 -0.32 7.59 6.51
N VAL A 26 -0.79 6.36 6.68
CA VAL A 26 -1.61 5.69 5.67
C VAL A 26 -3.04 6.22 5.75
N LEU A 27 -3.53 6.81 4.67
CA LEU A 27 -4.90 7.32 4.59
C LEU A 27 -5.87 6.26 4.08
N GLY A 28 -5.44 5.46 3.13
CA GLY A 28 -6.26 4.43 2.53
C GLY A 28 -5.48 3.69 1.47
N TYR A 29 -6.18 2.77 0.79
CA TYR A 29 -5.54 1.95 -0.24
C TYR A 29 -6.56 1.44 -1.25
N PHE A 30 -6.08 0.96 -2.38
CA PHE A 30 -6.89 0.20 -3.33
C PHE A 30 -6.01 -0.84 -4.01
N VAL A 31 -6.64 -1.93 -4.43
CA VAL A 31 -5.97 -3.01 -5.17
C VAL A 31 -6.41 -2.93 -6.61
N LEU A 32 -5.46 -2.94 -7.52
CA LEU A 32 -5.73 -2.95 -8.96
C LEU A 32 -4.82 -3.99 -9.60
N ASP A 33 -5.43 -4.98 -10.26
CA ASP A 33 -4.72 -6.12 -10.81
C ASP A 33 -3.83 -6.79 -9.75
N GLU A 34 -2.54 -6.87 -9.95
CA GLU A 34 -1.60 -7.54 -9.05
C GLU A 34 -0.77 -6.53 -8.26
N SER A 35 -1.35 -5.37 -7.94
CA SER A 35 -0.66 -4.35 -7.17
C SER A 35 -1.57 -3.71 -6.13
N LEU A 36 -0.94 -3.29 -5.04
CA LEU A 36 -1.58 -2.52 -3.98
C LEU A 36 -1.07 -1.10 -4.04
N HIS A 37 -2.00 -0.15 -4.01
CA HIS A 37 -1.69 1.27 -4.03
C HIS A 37 -2.09 1.88 -2.70
N ILE A 38 -1.12 2.37 -1.94
CA ILE A 38 -1.33 2.96 -0.63
C ILE A 38 -1.23 4.48 -0.73
N LEU A 39 -2.29 5.18 -0.35
CA LEU A 39 -2.30 6.63 -0.32
C LEU A 39 -1.74 7.11 1.01
N LEU A 40 -0.71 7.94 0.93
CA LEU A 40 -0.04 8.50 2.10
C LEU A 40 -0.41 9.99 2.27
N ASP A 41 -0.39 10.48 3.50
CA ASP A 41 -0.75 11.85 3.84
C ASP A 41 0.25 12.90 3.34
N ILE A 42 1.36 12.45 2.76
CA ILE A 42 2.38 13.32 2.18
C ILE A 42 2.15 13.60 0.69
N GLY A 43 0.98 13.22 0.15
CA GLY A 43 0.64 13.45 -1.25
C GLY A 43 1.28 12.48 -2.23
N PHE A 44 1.71 11.32 -1.76
CA PHE A 44 2.31 10.27 -2.58
C PHE A 44 1.47 9.01 -2.54
N ILE A 45 1.55 8.23 -3.61
CA ILE A 45 1.01 6.87 -3.67
C ILE A 45 2.18 5.90 -3.67
N TRP A 46 2.17 4.98 -2.72
CA TRP A 46 3.15 3.91 -2.63
C TRP A 46 2.55 2.66 -3.25
N THR A 47 3.08 2.25 -4.40
CA THR A 47 2.61 1.07 -5.11
C THR A 47 3.51 -0.11 -4.78
N ILE A 48 2.88 -1.20 -4.36
CA ILE A 48 3.56 -2.45 -4.00
C ILE A 48 3.04 -3.53 -4.94
N TYR A 49 3.96 -4.11 -5.71
CA TYR A 49 3.61 -5.18 -6.64
C TYR A 49 3.63 -6.52 -5.95
N LEU A 50 2.92 -7.48 -6.55
CA LEU A 50 2.77 -8.82 -6.00
C LEU A 50 4.12 -9.49 -5.72
N ASP A 51 5.13 -9.24 -6.52
CA ASP A 51 6.46 -9.81 -6.39
C ASP A 51 7.34 -9.09 -5.35
N GLY A 52 6.80 -8.09 -4.66
CA GLY A 52 7.53 -7.34 -3.64
C GLY A 52 8.23 -6.10 -4.16
N GLN A 53 8.19 -5.84 -5.47
CA GLN A 53 8.72 -4.60 -6.00
C GLN A 53 7.81 -3.43 -5.61
N MET A 54 8.37 -2.23 -5.58
CA MET A 54 7.60 -1.07 -5.14
C MET A 54 8.06 0.19 -5.85
N VAL A 55 7.16 1.15 -5.93
CA VAL A 55 7.43 2.46 -6.48
C VAL A 55 6.68 3.51 -5.66
N LEU A 56 7.26 4.68 -5.52
CA LEU A 56 6.64 5.81 -4.82
C LEU A 56 6.56 6.97 -5.81
N LEU A 57 5.33 7.41 -6.11
CA LEU A 57 5.11 8.49 -7.06
C LEU A 57 4.18 9.54 -6.46
N PRO A 58 4.37 10.83 -6.84
CA PRO A 58 3.37 11.83 -6.49
C PRO A 58 1.99 11.40 -6.97
N GLN A 59 0.96 11.74 -6.20
CA GLN A 59 -0.40 11.30 -6.44
C GLN A 59 -0.84 11.50 -7.90
N THR A 60 -0.59 12.68 -8.46
CA THR A 60 -0.98 12.99 -9.84
C THR A 60 -0.26 12.10 -10.84
N ALA A 61 1.06 11.91 -10.65
CA ALA A 61 1.84 11.07 -11.55
C ALA A 61 1.41 9.60 -11.46
N ALA A 62 1.18 9.12 -10.24
CA ALA A 62 0.75 7.74 -10.02
C ALA A 62 -0.59 7.45 -10.70
N VAL A 63 -1.57 8.34 -10.55
CA VAL A 63 -2.88 8.19 -11.18
C VAL A 63 -2.76 8.20 -12.71
N ASN A 64 -1.92 9.09 -13.26
CA ASN A 64 -1.73 9.18 -14.70
C ASN A 64 -1.05 7.94 -15.30
N GLU A 65 -0.26 7.23 -14.51
CA GLU A 65 0.43 6.01 -14.96
C GLU A 65 -0.44 4.76 -14.89
N LEU A 66 -1.62 4.83 -14.27
CA LEU A 66 -2.52 3.68 -14.21
C LEU A 66 -3.08 3.36 -15.60
N GLU A 67 -2.94 2.10 -16.00
CA GLU A 67 -3.47 1.60 -17.29
C GLU A 67 -4.93 1.21 -17.13
N VAL A 68 -5.79 2.21 -16.98
CA VAL A 68 -7.23 2.04 -16.78
C VAL A 68 -7.99 2.98 -17.69
N GLU A 69 -9.30 2.73 -17.82
CA GLU A 69 -10.17 3.60 -18.59
C GLU A 69 -10.20 5.02 -17.99
N ALA A 70 -10.41 6.01 -18.85
CA ALA A 70 -10.43 7.40 -18.43
C ALA A 70 -11.48 7.67 -17.36
N THR A 71 -12.63 7.02 -17.44
CA THR A 71 -13.71 7.16 -16.45
C THR A 71 -13.25 6.66 -15.08
N LEU A 72 -12.65 5.49 -15.03
CA LEU A 72 -12.13 4.94 -13.76
C LEU A 72 -11.02 5.81 -13.20
N ARG A 73 -10.14 6.32 -14.06
CA ARG A 73 -9.07 7.22 -13.62
C ARG A 73 -9.63 8.50 -12.98
N SER A 74 -10.68 9.07 -13.58
CA SER A 74 -11.34 10.24 -13.02
C SER A 74 -12.00 9.96 -11.68
N GLU A 75 -12.64 8.79 -11.55
CA GLU A 75 -13.28 8.37 -10.30
C GLU A 75 -12.24 8.14 -9.21
N LEU A 76 -11.12 7.50 -9.53
CA LEU A 76 -10.02 7.29 -8.59
C LEU A 76 -9.44 8.64 -8.12
N SER A 77 -9.22 9.57 -9.04
CA SER A 77 -8.71 10.90 -8.69
C SER A 77 -9.64 11.62 -7.72
N ARG A 78 -10.95 11.56 -7.99
CA ARG A 78 -11.95 12.17 -7.11
C ARG A 78 -11.96 11.54 -5.72
N GLU A 79 -11.92 10.22 -5.66
CA GLU A 79 -11.91 9.50 -4.38
C GLU A 79 -10.64 9.74 -3.60
N LEU A 80 -9.49 9.82 -4.28
CA LEU A 80 -8.22 10.15 -3.64
C LEU A 80 -8.26 11.54 -3.01
N GLU A 81 -8.83 12.53 -3.70
CA GLU A 81 -9.00 13.88 -3.16
C GLU A 81 -9.91 13.87 -1.92
N GLN A 82 -11.00 13.12 -1.97
CA GLN A 82 -11.92 13.00 -0.84
C GLN A 82 -11.22 12.36 0.36
N LEU A 83 -10.49 11.29 0.12
CA LEU A 83 -9.77 10.58 1.19
C LEU A 83 -8.68 11.47 1.80
N GLU A 84 -7.97 12.23 0.99
CA GLU A 84 -6.95 13.15 1.47
C GLU A 84 -7.54 14.26 2.33
N ARG A 85 -8.73 14.76 1.96
CA ARG A 85 -9.41 15.84 2.69
C ARG A 85 -10.06 15.35 3.98
N ASP A 86 -10.75 14.21 3.92
CA ASP A 86 -11.59 13.72 5.02
C ASP A 86 -10.95 12.60 5.83
N GLY A 87 -9.87 12.01 5.33
CA GLY A 87 -9.16 10.93 6.00
C GLY A 87 -10.05 9.72 6.22
N ARG A 88 -9.91 9.06 7.37
CA ARG A 88 -10.65 7.84 7.69
C ARG A 88 -12.15 8.04 7.87
N THR A 89 -12.61 9.29 7.96
CA THR A 89 -14.04 9.60 8.14
C THR A 89 -14.79 9.64 6.81
N VAL A 90 -14.09 9.55 5.69
CA VAL A 90 -14.70 9.59 4.36
C VAL A 90 -15.67 8.42 4.19
N GLN A 91 -16.77 8.68 3.48
CA GLN A 91 -17.79 7.68 3.19
C GLN A 91 -18.15 7.70 1.70
N GLY A 92 -18.71 6.60 1.22
CA GLY A 92 -19.20 6.51 -0.14
C GLY A 92 -18.16 6.26 -1.20
N LEU A 93 -16.97 5.81 -0.83
CA LEU A 93 -15.94 5.44 -1.79
C LEU A 93 -16.26 4.09 -2.42
N GLU A 94 -16.17 4.00 -3.74
CA GLU A 94 -16.44 2.76 -4.48
C GLU A 94 -15.18 1.94 -4.73
N HIS A 95 -14.04 2.61 -4.92
CA HIS A 95 -12.79 1.96 -5.33
C HIS A 95 -11.76 1.94 -4.20
N LEU A 96 -11.69 2.99 -3.42
CA LEU A 96 -10.73 3.12 -2.33
C LEU A 96 -11.29 2.63 -1.02
N THR A 97 -10.43 1.99 -0.23
CA THR A 97 -10.75 1.60 1.15
C THR A 97 -9.99 2.52 2.10
N PRO A 98 -10.68 3.26 2.98
CA PRO A 98 -9.99 4.05 4.00
C PRO A 98 -9.16 3.13 4.90
N ALA A 99 -8.05 3.64 5.42
CA ALA A 99 -7.20 2.85 6.32
C ALA A 99 -8.02 2.41 7.53
N PRO A 100 -7.95 1.12 7.91
CA PRO A 100 -8.76 0.60 9.03
C PRO A 100 -8.32 1.16 10.38
N VAL A 101 -7.07 1.57 10.50
CA VAL A 101 -6.51 2.17 11.71
C VAL A 101 -5.54 3.27 11.31
N GLU A 102 -5.30 4.20 12.24
CA GLU A 102 -4.27 5.21 12.03
C GLU A 102 -2.91 4.53 12.15
N CYS A 103 -2.12 4.61 11.09
CA CYS A 103 -0.78 4.01 11.04
C CYS A 103 0.22 5.03 10.54
N VAL A 104 0.97 5.65 11.49
CA VAL A 104 2.13 6.46 11.17
C VAL A 104 3.31 5.50 11.06
N ILE A 105 3.86 5.37 9.86
CA ILE A 105 4.88 4.36 9.58
C ILE A 105 6.18 4.69 10.31
N THR A 106 6.59 3.79 11.19
CA THR A 106 7.86 3.92 11.94
C THR A 106 8.91 2.93 11.44
N GLU A 107 8.47 1.80 10.87
CA GLU A 107 9.36 0.75 10.39
C GLU A 107 8.65 -0.05 9.31
N VAL A 108 9.42 -0.57 8.36
CA VAL A 108 8.91 -1.42 7.28
C VAL A 108 9.76 -2.68 7.23
N ASN A 109 9.12 -3.85 7.27
CA ASN A 109 9.80 -5.14 7.22
C ASN A 109 9.16 -6.06 6.20
N PHE A 110 9.98 -6.86 5.53
CA PHE A 110 9.55 -7.84 4.54
C PHE A 110 9.83 -9.25 5.02
N PHE A 111 8.89 -10.14 4.74
CA PHE A 111 9.00 -11.57 5.09
C PHE A 111 8.57 -12.42 3.91
N ALA A 112 9.12 -13.62 3.82
CA ALA A 112 8.76 -14.60 2.81
C ALA A 112 8.46 -15.95 3.46
N CYS A 113 7.52 -16.68 2.87
CA CYS A 113 7.22 -18.06 3.23
C CYS A 113 6.70 -18.75 1.96
N ASP A 114 7.57 -19.56 1.32
CA ASP A 114 7.29 -20.20 0.03
C ASP A 114 6.87 -19.15 -1.03
N GLU A 115 5.65 -19.24 -1.56
CA GLU A 115 5.13 -18.32 -2.57
C GLU A 115 4.45 -17.09 -1.96
N ARG A 116 4.42 -17.00 -0.63
CA ARG A 116 3.78 -15.88 0.07
C ARG A 116 4.80 -14.84 0.48
N ARG A 117 4.35 -13.60 0.46
CA ARG A 117 5.15 -12.46 0.91
C ARG A 117 4.34 -11.67 1.91
N ARG A 118 5.02 -11.12 2.90
CA ARG A 118 4.39 -10.28 3.91
C ARG A 118 5.17 -8.99 4.07
N LEU A 119 4.46 -7.89 3.99
CA LEU A 119 5.01 -6.56 4.27
C LEU A 119 4.34 -6.05 5.54
N VAL A 120 5.13 -5.69 6.53
CA VAL A 120 4.61 -5.12 7.78
C VAL A 120 5.00 -3.65 7.84
N LEU A 121 3.97 -2.80 7.89
CA LEU A 121 4.12 -1.37 8.15
C LEU A 121 3.87 -1.19 9.64
N ALA A 122 4.95 -1.11 10.40
CA ALA A 122 4.84 -0.93 11.84
C ALA A 122 4.57 0.53 12.18
N GLY A 123 3.65 0.77 13.09
CA GLY A 123 3.31 2.09 13.59
C GLY A 123 3.34 2.13 15.11
N GLU A 124 3.19 3.31 15.68
CA GLU A 124 3.23 3.48 17.14
C GLU A 124 2.06 2.81 17.85
N THR A 125 0.88 2.84 17.24
CA THR A 125 -0.35 2.34 17.86
C THR A 125 -0.89 1.09 17.19
N ALA A 126 -0.52 0.84 15.94
CA ALA A 126 -1.05 -0.28 15.17
C ALA A 126 -0.11 -0.61 14.03
N ASN A 127 -0.18 -1.84 13.56
CA ASN A 127 0.57 -2.30 12.39
C ASN A 127 -0.39 -2.57 11.24
N LEU A 128 0.04 -2.28 10.03
CA LEU A 128 -0.67 -2.65 8.82
C LEU A 128 0.13 -3.76 8.15
N ILE A 129 -0.54 -4.87 7.88
CA ILE A 129 0.10 -6.05 7.29
C ILE A 129 -0.47 -6.29 5.91
N VAL A 130 0.42 -6.39 4.93
CA VAL A 130 0.06 -6.72 3.54
C VAL A 130 0.61 -8.11 3.26
N GLU A 131 -0.26 -9.03 2.89
CA GLU A 131 0.15 -10.37 2.49
C GLU A 131 -0.20 -10.60 1.04
N THR A 132 0.73 -11.16 0.29
CA THR A 132 0.55 -11.51 -1.11
C THR A 132 0.85 -12.99 -1.33
N SER A 133 0.21 -13.58 -2.33
CA SER A 133 0.49 -14.95 -2.75
C SER A 133 0.80 -14.96 -4.25
N LEU A 134 2.04 -15.28 -4.58
CA LEU A 134 2.47 -15.37 -5.98
C LEU A 134 1.74 -16.49 -6.72
N GLY A 135 1.38 -17.56 -6.00
CA GLY A 135 0.68 -18.69 -6.59
C GLY A 135 -0.77 -18.41 -6.97
N THR A 136 -1.46 -17.56 -6.21
CA THR A 136 -2.87 -17.24 -6.42
C THR A 136 -3.13 -15.84 -6.94
N GLY A 137 -2.12 -14.97 -6.90
CA GLY A 137 -2.27 -13.57 -7.30
C GLY A 137 -3.09 -12.74 -6.32
N GLN A 138 -3.29 -13.23 -5.09
CA GLN A 138 -4.10 -12.54 -4.09
C GLN A 138 -3.29 -11.57 -3.26
N ILE A 139 -3.93 -10.46 -2.89
CA ILE A 139 -3.38 -9.45 -1.99
C ILE A 139 -4.40 -9.21 -0.88
N GLN A 140 -3.95 -9.27 0.36
CA GLN A 140 -4.79 -9.02 1.53
C GLN A 140 -4.14 -7.97 2.41
N VAL A 141 -4.97 -7.10 2.98
CA VAL A 141 -4.52 -6.07 3.93
C VAL A 141 -5.18 -6.35 5.27
N LYS A 142 -4.37 -6.44 6.31
CA LYS A 142 -4.82 -6.73 7.68
C LYS A 142 -4.25 -5.73 8.66
N THR A 143 -4.80 -5.72 9.87
CA THR A 143 -4.27 -4.92 10.98
C THR A 143 -3.86 -5.85 12.12
N ALA A 144 -2.87 -5.41 12.88
CA ALA A 144 -2.41 -6.16 14.06
C ALA A 144 -1.97 -5.23 15.18
#